data_3a14fa2e3b4df0869c5d7965c3b14e8e
#
_entry.id   3a14fa2e3b4df0869c5d7965c3b14e8e
#
_cell.length_a   1.000
_cell.length_b   1.000
_cell.length_c   1.000
_cell.angle_alpha   90.00
_cell.angle_beta   90.00
_cell.angle_gamma   90.00
#
_symmetry.space_group_name_H-M   'P 1'
#
loop_
_entity.id
_entity.type
_entity.pdbx_description
1 polymer ?
#
loop_
_entity_poly.entity_id
_entity_poly.type
_entity_poly.pdbx_seq_one_letter_code
_entity_poly.pdbx_strand_id
1 'polypeptide(L)'
;MIVNELIMTSQNPPSQGNFTGSGRAEFGQAASSAVSMRWAALNDAAALVCKLAGIVPEARTPELRNFPAIMRDVGGWRQALAEKGIDDMAAMMEPGLAALLAVHARGLSAAPAALVLWREFHAARAAMLDLVPPLGIRRRA
;
A
#
# COMPACT_ATOMS: atom_id res chain seq x y z
N MET A 1 -10.31 -37.64 13.56
CA MET A 1 -10.25 -37.40 13.84
C MET A 1 -9.41 -36.92 14.43
N ILE A 2 -9.10 -36.87 14.58
CA ILE A 2 -8.28 -36.51 15.14
C ILE A 2 -7.62 -35.60 14.82
N VAL A 3 -7.47 -35.54 14.15
CA VAL A 3 -6.81 -34.70 13.68
C VAL A 3 -7.00 -33.50 14.11
N ASN A 4 -7.77 -33.25 14.29
CA ASN A 4 -8.01 -32.11 14.60
C ASN A 4 -7.49 -31.66 15.68
N GLU A 5 -7.39 -32.20 16.26
CA GLU A 5 -6.94 -31.79 17.26
C GLU A 5 -5.79 -31.28 17.17
N LEU A 6 -5.25 -31.69 16.56
CA LEU A 6 -4.11 -31.29 16.48
C LEU A 6 -4.03 -30.07 16.19
N ILE A 7 -4.66 -29.79 15.56
CA ILE A 7 -4.56 -28.68 15.17
C ILE A 7 -4.65 -27.75 16.06
N MET A 8 -5.19 -27.82 16.70
CA MET A 8 -5.31 -26.96 17.47
C MET A 8 -4.37 -26.79 18.24
N THR A 9 -4.08 -27.41 18.28
CA THR A 9 -3.27 -27.32 19.09
C THR A 9 -2.39 -26.56 18.82
N SER A 10 -2.19 -26.59 18.26
CA SER A 10 -1.31 -25.94 18.04
C SER A 10 -1.39 -24.77 18.06
N GLN A 11 -1.93 -24.49 18.03
CA GLN A 11 -1.96 -23.53 18.08
C GLN A 11 -1.78 -22.85 18.91
N ASN A 12 -1.78 -22.92 19.34
CA ASN A 12 -1.53 -22.34 20.16
C ASN A 12 -0.75 -22.02 20.55
N PRO A 13 -0.72 -21.76 20.26
CA PRO A 13 -0.17 -21.48 20.64
C PRO A 13 0.45 -21.05 21.14
N PRO A 14 0.59 -20.99 21.44
CA PRO A 14 1.35 -20.77 22.29
C PRO A 14 2.06 -19.74 22.33
N SER A 15 2.50 -19.64 22.02
CA SER A 15 3.23 -18.65 21.91
C SER A 15 2.83 -17.49 22.54
N GLN A 16 1.83 -17.44 23.05
CA GLN A 16 1.37 -16.31 23.57
C GLN A 16 2.11 -15.80 24.67
N GLY A 17 2.69 -16.53 25.44
CA GLY A 17 3.35 -16.03 26.61
C GLY A 17 4.40 -15.06 26.31
N ASN A 18 4.77 -14.93 25.11
CA ASN A 18 5.80 -14.12 24.87
C ASN A 18 5.46 -12.79 24.57
N PHE A 19 4.35 -12.36 24.81
CA PHE A 19 3.96 -11.13 24.39
C PHE A 19 4.33 -10.05 25.25
N THR A 20 5.27 -10.08 26.06
CA THR A 20 5.63 -8.96 26.87
C THR A 20 6.23 -7.94 25.99
N GLY A 21 7.06 -7.12 26.43
CA GLY A 21 7.56 -5.99 25.76
C GLY A 21 7.97 -6.22 24.33
N SER A 22 8.54 -7.35 24.03
CA SER A 22 9.00 -7.53 22.68
C SER A 22 7.87 -7.80 21.72
N GLY A 23 6.75 -8.27 22.17
CA GLY A 23 5.63 -8.47 21.30
C GLY A 23 5.11 -7.17 20.70
N ARG A 24 5.19 -6.10 21.45
CA ARG A 24 4.75 -4.84 20.98
C ARG A 24 5.60 -4.34 19.82
N ALA A 25 6.90 -4.47 19.92
CA ALA A 25 7.79 -4.05 18.86
C ALA A 25 7.59 -4.87 17.60
N GLU A 26 7.40 -6.18 17.75
CA GLU A 26 7.17 -7.01 16.62
C GLU A 26 5.87 -6.67 15.90
N PHE A 27 4.86 -6.35 16.66
CA PHE A 27 3.60 -5.99 16.08
C PHE A 27 3.73 -4.71 15.28
N GLY A 28 4.46 -3.72 15.79
CA GLY A 28 4.69 -2.49 15.08
C GLY A 28 5.48 -2.68 13.80
N GLN A 29 6.46 -3.58 13.82
CA GLN A 29 7.23 -3.86 12.63
C GLN A 29 6.39 -4.56 11.58
N ALA A 30 5.55 -5.50 12.00
CA ALA A 30 4.69 -6.19 11.07
C ALA A 30 3.71 -5.22 10.41
N ALA A 31 3.15 -4.30 11.17
CA ALA A 31 2.23 -3.31 10.62
C ALA A 31 2.95 -2.39 9.64
N SER A 32 4.18 -1.97 9.95
CA SER A 32 4.96 -1.13 9.05
C SER A 32 5.28 -1.85 7.76
N SER A 33 5.64 -3.12 7.85
CA SER A 33 5.92 -3.91 6.66
C SER A 33 4.68 -4.07 5.80
N ALA A 34 3.52 -4.26 6.43
CA ALA A 34 2.28 -4.40 5.70
C ALA A 34 1.94 -3.13 4.92
N VAL A 35 2.14 -1.97 5.54
CA VAL A 35 1.89 -0.70 4.87
C VAL A 35 2.85 -0.53 3.69
N SER A 36 4.13 -0.85 3.90
CA SER A 36 5.13 -0.72 2.83
C SER A 36 4.81 -1.65 1.67
N MET A 37 4.39 -2.88 1.96
CA MET A 37 4.03 -3.82 0.91
C MET A 37 2.79 -3.38 0.17
N ARG A 38 1.83 -2.84 0.87
CA ARG A 38 0.61 -2.32 0.24
C ARG A 38 0.93 -1.15 -0.67
N TRP A 39 1.82 -0.27 -0.22
CA TRP A 39 2.25 0.85 -1.04
C TRP A 39 2.95 0.39 -2.31
N ALA A 40 3.86 -0.59 -2.18
CA ALA A 40 4.57 -1.12 -3.34
C ALA A 40 3.60 -1.77 -4.32
N ALA A 41 2.67 -2.57 -3.82
CA ALA A 41 1.69 -3.23 -4.67
C ALA A 41 0.80 -2.21 -5.37
N LEU A 42 0.43 -1.16 -4.66
CA LEU A 42 -0.40 -0.10 -5.21
C LEU A 42 0.30 0.59 -6.37
N ASN A 43 1.59 0.90 -6.22
CA ASN A 43 2.33 1.55 -7.27
C ASN A 43 2.64 0.61 -8.44
N ASP A 44 2.77 -0.69 -8.17
CA ASP A 44 2.89 -1.67 -9.25
C ASP A 44 1.60 -1.75 -10.05
N ALA A 45 0.46 -1.74 -9.37
CA ALA A 45 -0.83 -1.74 -10.04
C ALA A 45 -1.00 -0.48 -10.88
N ALA A 46 -0.58 0.66 -10.34
CA ALA A 46 -0.65 1.92 -11.07
C ALA A 46 0.20 1.89 -12.34
N ALA A 47 1.37 1.27 -12.27
CA ALA A 47 2.22 1.14 -13.46
C ALA A 47 1.52 0.30 -14.53
N LEU A 48 0.80 -0.74 -14.12
CA LEU A 48 0.07 -1.55 -15.07
C LEU A 48 -1.09 -0.76 -15.68
N VAL A 49 -1.80 0.02 -14.88
CA VAL A 49 -2.85 0.89 -15.39
C VAL A 49 -2.28 1.87 -16.42
N CYS A 50 -1.11 2.44 -16.13
CA CYS A 50 -0.42 3.32 -17.04
C CYS A 50 -0.18 2.63 -18.39
N LYS A 51 0.30 1.40 -18.35
CA LYS A 51 0.55 0.66 -19.56
C LYS A 51 -0.72 0.42 -20.35
N LEU A 52 -1.80 0.06 -19.65
CA LEU A 52 -3.09 -0.15 -20.32
C LEU A 52 -3.61 1.15 -20.94
N ALA A 53 -3.27 2.28 -20.36
CA ALA A 53 -3.66 3.59 -20.89
C ALA A 53 -2.75 4.04 -22.03
N GLY A 54 -1.67 3.32 -22.30
CA GLY A 54 -0.74 3.71 -23.35
C GLY A 54 0.23 4.79 -22.90
N ILE A 55 0.43 4.95 -21.60
CA ILE A 55 1.34 5.94 -21.06
C ILE A 55 2.58 5.24 -20.53
N VAL A 56 3.74 5.86 -20.74
CA VAL A 56 4.97 5.33 -20.19
C VAL A 56 5.00 5.63 -18.69
N PRO A 57 5.15 4.61 -17.84
CA PRO A 57 5.19 4.85 -16.40
C PRO A 57 6.37 5.74 -16.02
N GLU A 58 6.13 6.61 -15.04
CA GLU A 58 7.18 7.49 -14.55
C GLU A 58 8.18 6.71 -13.72
N ALA A 59 9.42 7.18 -13.72
CA ALA A 59 10.42 6.62 -12.84
C ALA A 59 10.03 6.92 -11.39
N ARG A 60 10.26 5.98 -10.50
CA ARG A 60 9.91 6.14 -9.10
C ARG A 60 11.06 6.85 -8.39
N THR A 61 10.76 8.03 -7.85
CA THR A 61 11.75 8.78 -7.10
C THR A 61 11.99 8.09 -5.76
N PRO A 62 13.12 8.37 -5.10
CA PRO A 62 13.33 7.82 -3.76
C PRO A 62 12.22 8.20 -2.78
N GLU A 63 11.71 9.43 -2.88
CA GLU A 63 10.64 9.87 -1.99
C GLU A 63 9.38 9.04 -2.21
N LEU A 64 9.06 8.77 -3.46
CA LEU A 64 7.90 7.96 -3.77
C LEU A 64 8.08 6.54 -3.26
N ARG A 65 9.25 5.94 -3.49
CA ARG A 65 9.49 4.58 -3.05
C ARG A 65 9.46 4.43 -1.54
N ASN A 66 9.96 5.44 -0.84
CA ASN A 66 10.13 5.35 0.60
C ASN A 66 9.03 6.06 1.38
N PHE A 67 7.96 6.42 0.72
CA PHE A 67 6.89 7.21 1.33
C PHE A 67 6.40 6.63 2.66
N PRO A 68 6.08 5.33 2.77
CA PRO A 68 5.61 4.82 4.06
C PRO A 68 6.64 4.97 5.16
N ALA A 69 7.91 4.76 4.86
CA ALA A 69 8.96 4.89 5.87
C ALA A 69 9.13 6.34 6.28
N ILE A 70 9.05 7.26 5.34
CA ILE A 70 9.14 8.68 5.64
C ILE A 70 7.99 9.09 6.55
N MET A 71 6.79 8.65 6.24
CA MET A 71 5.63 9.03 7.03
C MET A 71 5.66 8.39 8.42
N ARG A 72 6.22 7.18 8.53
CA ARG A 72 6.40 6.57 9.83
C ARG A 72 7.35 7.41 10.69
N ASP A 73 8.42 7.93 10.10
CA ASP A 73 9.35 8.78 10.82
C ASP A 73 8.72 10.09 11.22
N VAL A 74 7.85 10.64 10.38
CA VAL A 74 7.14 11.87 10.70
C VAL A 74 6.16 11.66 11.84
N GLY A 75 5.42 10.56 11.78
CA GLY A 75 4.49 10.20 12.85
C GLY A 75 3.27 11.10 12.91
N GLY A 76 2.51 10.92 13.97
CA GLY A 76 1.37 11.77 14.27
C GLY A 76 0.25 11.70 13.25
N TRP A 77 -0.44 12.82 13.09
CA TRP A 77 -1.60 12.86 12.23
C TRP A 77 -1.23 12.66 10.76
N ARG A 78 -0.03 13.07 10.37
CA ARG A 78 0.39 12.89 9.00
C ARG A 78 0.56 11.42 8.65
N GLN A 79 1.14 10.66 9.56
CA GLN A 79 1.28 9.22 9.35
C GLN A 79 -0.09 8.56 9.25
N ALA A 80 -0.99 8.89 10.16
CA ALA A 80 -2.33 8.29 10.17
C ALA A 80 -3.06 8.62 8.87
N LEU A 81 -2.95 9.85 8.41
CA LEU A 81 -3.61 10.26 7.20
C LEU A 81 -3.01 9.58 5.97
N ALA A 82 -1.69 9.40 5.97
CA ALA A 82 -1.02 8.73 4.87
C ALA A 82 -1.45 7.27 4.78
N GLU A 83 -1.53 6.59 5.93
CA GLU A 83 -1.93 5.18 5.93
C GLU A 83 -3.37 5.01 5.50
N LYS A 84 -4.24 5.92 5.93
CA LYS A 84 -5.61 5.88 5.48
C LYS A 84 -5.70 6.13 3.98
N GLY A 85 -4.92 7.07 3.48
CA GLY A 85 -4.90 7.37 2.05
C GLY A 85 -4.44 6.19 1.21
N ILE A 86 -3.44 5.44 1.70
CA ILE A 86 -2.99 4.25 1.00
C ILE A 86 -4.13 3.23 0.92
N ASP A 87 -4.84 3.02 2.03
CA ASP A 87 -5.97 2.10 2.03
C ASP A 87 -7.07 2.56 1.08
N ASP A 88 -7.37 3.85 1.09
CA ASP A 88 -8.42 4.41 0.22
C ASP A 88 -8.05 4.24 -1.25
N MET A 89 -6.79 4.49 -1.59
CA MET A 89 -6.36 4.34 -2.97
C MET A 89 -6.37 2.88 -3.40
N ALA A 90 -6.00 1.97 -2.49
CA ALA A 90 -6.04 0.55 -2.80
C ALA A 90 -7.48 0.10 -3.05
N ALA A 91 -8.42 0.61 -2.24
CA ALA A 91 -9.83 0.28 -2.39
C ALA A 91 -10.39 0.77 -3.74
N MET A 92 -9.85 1.84 -4.26
CA MET A 92 -10.24 2.34 -5.57
C MET A 92 -9.54 1.57 -6.69
N MET A 93 -8.27 1.30 -6.50
CA MET A 93 -7.43 0.73 -7.56
C MET A 93 -7.73 -0.73 -7.84
N GLU A 94 -7.94 -1.52 -6.79
CA GLU A 94 -8.10 -2.96 -6.97
C GLU A 94 -9.27 -3.34 -7.86
N PRO A 95 -10.50 -2.87 -7.58
CA PRO A 95 -11.60 -3.22 -8.48
C PRO A 95 -11.46 -2.56 -9.84
N GLY A 96 -10.87 -1.36 -9.88
CA GLY A 96 -10.65 -0.67 -11.14
C GLY A 96 -9.73 -1.44 -12.06
N LEU A 97 -8.61 -1.91 -11.53
CA LEU A 97 -7.67 -2.69 -12.33
C LEU A 97 -8.28 -4.02 -12.74
N ALA A 98 -9.01 -4.68 -11.84
CA ALA A 98 -9.66 -5.95 -12.18
C ALA A 98 -10.63 -5.76 -13.35
N ALA A 99 -11.39 -4.67 -13.35
CA ALA A 99 -12.31 -4.39 -14.43
C ALA A 99 -11.58 -4.13 -15.76
N LEU A 100 -10.46 -3.40 -15.68
CA LEU A 100 -9.67 -3.12 -16.88
C LEU A 100 -9.09 -4.39 -17.48
N LEU A 101 -8.58 -5.27 -16.61
CA LEU A 101 -8.02 -6.53 -17.09
C LEU A 101 -9.08 -7.42 -17.70
N ALA A 102 -10.29 -7.39 -17.16
CA ALA A 102 -11.39 -8.17 -17.74
C ALA A 102 -11.76 -7.65 -19.13
N VAL A 103 -11.79 -6.34 -19.32
CA VAL A 103 -12.06 -5.75 -20.62
C VAL A 103 -10.95 -6.12 -21.61
N HIS A 104 -9.71 -6.00 -21.16
CA HIS A 104 -8.56 -6.32 -21.98
C HIS A 104 -8.56 -7.80 -22.40
N ALA A 105 -8.91 -8.68 -21.49
CA ALA A 105 -8.95 -10.11 -21.76
C ALA A 105 -10.00 -10.47 -22.81
N ARG A 106 -11.00 -9.62 -23.00
CA ARG A 106 -12.02 -9.84 -24.01
C ARG A 106 -11.64 -9.22 -25.35
N GLY A 107 -10.43 -8.74 -25.47
CA GLY A 107 -9.97 -8.16 -26.74
C GLY A 107 -10.44 -6.75 -26.97
N LEU A 108 -11.02 -6.10 -25.96
CA LEU A 108 -11.50 -4.73 -26.10
C LEU A 108 -10.44 -3.77 -25.56
N SER A 109 -10.51 -2.52 -26.01
CA SER A 109 -9.55 -1.53 -25.54
C SER A 109 -9.95 -1.01 -24.17
N ALA A 110 -9.05 -1.14 -23.22
CA ALA A 110 -9.24 -0.60 -21.89
C ALA A 110 -8.62 0.79 -21.74
N ALA A 111 -8.00 1.31 -22.80
CA ALA A 111 -7.19 2.51 -22.69
C ALA A 111 -7.93 3.75 -22.16
N PRO A 112 -9.13 4.07 -22.65
CA PRO A 112 -9.80 5.27 -22.14
C PRO A 112 -10.14 5.17 -20.66
N ALA A 113 -10.64 4.01 -20.22
CA ALA A 113 -10.98 3.81 -18.82
C ALA A 113 -9.72 3.77 -17.95
N ALA A 114 -8.64 3.18 -18.48
CA ALA A 114 -7.38 3.14 -17.75
C ALA A 114 -6.82 4.54 -17.56
N LEU A 115 -6.98 5.42 -18.54
CA LEU A 115 -6.50 6.78 -18.42
C LEU A 115 -7.26 7.52 -17.31
N VAL A 116 -8.56 7.32 -17.21
CA VAL A 116 -9.34 7.96 -16.17
C VAL A 116 -8.88 7.47 -14.80
N LEU A 117 -8.72 6.15 -14.65
CA LEU A 117 -8.28 5.58 -13.39
C LEU A 117 -6.88 6.08 -13.02
N TRP A 118 -6.00 6.14 -14.00
CA TRP A 118 -4.65 6.64 -13.77
C TRP A 118 -4.66 8.09 -13.28
N ARG A 119 -5.48 8.93 -13.90
CA ARG A 119 -5.54 10.33 -13.51
C ARG A 119 -6.04 10.50 -12.10
N GLU A 120 -7.04 9.72 -11.72
CA GLU A 120 -7.58 9.78 -10.37
C GLU A 120 -6.54 9.33 -9.35
N PHE A 121 -5.88 8.22 -9.65
CA PHE A 121 -4.84 7.71 -8.77
C PHE A 121 -3.69 8.71 -8.65
N HIS A 122 -3.25 9.25 -9.77
CA HIS A 122 -2.10 10.16 -9.80
C HIS A 122 -2.39 11.41 -8.97
N ALA A 123 -3.59 11.97 -9.10
CA ALA A 123 -3.96 13.15 -8.34
C ALA A 123 -4.04 12.84 -6.84
N ALA A 124 -4.61 11.69 -6.49
CA ALA A 124 -4.70 11.31 -5.08
C ALA A 124 -3.32 11.07 -4.48
N ARG A 125 -2.44 10.41 -5.25
CA ARG A 125 -1.08 10.15 -4.78
C ARG A 125 -0.30 11.45 -4.61
N ALA A 126 -0.46 12.37 -5.54
CA ALA A 126 0.22 13.66 -5.44
C ALA A 126 -0.21 14.41 -4.18
N ALA A 127 -1.50 14.38 -3.88
CA ALA A 127 -1.99 15.01 -2.66
C ALA A 127 -1.40 14.36 -1.41
N MET A 128 -1.23 13.04 -1.44
CA MET A 128 -0.61 12.35 -0.31
C MET A 128 0.86 12.70 -0.15
N LEU A 129 1.56 12.83 -1.25
CA LEU A 129 2.98 13.16 -1.17
C LEU A 129 3.20 14.55 -0.58
N ASP A 130 2.19 15.40 -0.64
CA ASP A 130 2.28 16.71 0.01
C ASP A 130 2.26 16.61 1.53
N LEU A 131 1.95 15.45 2.08
CA LEU A 131 2.04 15.24 3.53
C LEU A 131 3.49 15.14 3.99
N VAL A 132 4.41 14.93 3.07
CA VAL A 132 5.83 14.84 3.41
C VAL A 132 6.32 16.24 3.75
N PRO A 133 6.76 16.48 5.00
CA PRO A 133 7.21 17.83 5.35
C PRO A 133 8.57 18.12 4.74
N PRO A 134 8.95 19.40 4.70
CA PRO A 134 10.28 19.75 4.23
C PRO A 134 11.37 19.04 5.01
N LEU A 135 12.49 18.82 4.37
CA LEU A 135 13.59 18.08 4.98
C LEU A 135 13.98 18.57 6.36
N GLY A 136 14.02 19.88 6.53
CA GLY A 136 14.38 20.43 7.81
C GLY A 136 13.46 20.01 8.93
N ILE A 137 12.16 19.98 8.65
CA ILE A 137 11.18 19.57 9.65
C ILE A 137 11.29 18.08 9.92
N ARG A 138 11.48 17.28 8.89
CA ARG A 138 11.62 15.84 9.09
C ARG A 138 12.80 15.50 9.97
N ARG A 139 13.90 16.24 9.80
CA ARG A 139 15.04 15.98 10.62
C ARG A 139 14.84 16.29 12.05
N ARG A 140 13.95 17.21 12.32
CA ARG A 140 13.72 17.57 13.68
C ARG A 140 12.78 16.66 14.36
N ALA A 141 12.06 15.88 13.66
CA ALA A 141 11.16 14.93 14.28
C ALA A 141 11.92 13.78 14.85
#